data_50ea4fa6ca1415a8ef7eeb9e391127fe
#
_entry.id   50ea4fa6ca1415a8ef7eeb9e391127fe
#
_cell.length_a   1.000
_cell.length_b   1.000
_cell.length_c   1.000
_cell.angle_alpha   90.00
_cell.angle_beta   90.00
_cell.angle_gamma   90.00
#
_symmetry.space_group_name_H-M   'P 1'
#
loop_
_entity.id
_entity.type
_entity.pdbx_description
1 polymer ?
#
loop_
_entity_poly.entity_id
_entity_poly.type
_entity_poly.pdbx_seq_one_letter_code
_entity_poly.pdbx_strand_id
1 'polypeptide(L)'
;ERTPVELRGNARCIAFDKRYCEAMGLIKLDVLGLATLDLLDSAKRYIKESTGEDINLDAIPLDDRKVLDGFAAGYTQGVFQLESGPMRKLLKDLGGGIEPMSFKTVVATTALFRPGPIQSGMLDDYVSVAKGFMAPQSLHPVLDELTAETNGVILYQEQTMNATRLLAGFTMAEADGVRKAIGKKDMEKMKSMGEKFVVQAQAGWIDVEMEDGTTQRIHRAEHFKCEDGALRTVEEALEAGVKLPMAAVRVTGSQPGLSETKAKEIWDAFEKNGAYQFNKSHPVAYSLISYQSMWLKTHYPAEFFAAALTILGEDKHQGLVKDALTYGIHVLPPDVNVSSNRIEIRTLEDGSQVLYAPFSAVKGCSENGCQAIMRAREKVGGKFESLEQFEEAVEKRACACNSRVRESLQKVGAFASIEPGSLPATDPERLRDQAELMGNLVIDAVKASRPFEMNPKRSAEVNVLMTRMAAEMGLGDDLIRPSIGIKPKIMVILDNANGNDGRTGYFMENGYDDFKAKLLTAGDLRMGDLYVTGVCKKVKDKEKDYTKDEIGQFTDFMREEINLVRPTYVLTCGSRATSLFNNKSKPSDLVGRKEYLPELDVTVFYGFNPNILYFRPEEGEKLEAILAEVAETISK
;
A
#
# COMPACT_ATOMS: atom_id res chain seq x y z
N GLU A 1 12.20 45.92 -0.19
CA GLU A 1 12.56 47.27 0.29
C GLU A 1 12.40 47.46 1.81
N ARG A 2 11.73 46.52 2.50
CA ARG A 2 11.46 46.61 3.95
C ARG A 2 12.36 45.72 4.81
N THR A 3 13.20 44.89 4.20
CA THR A 3 14.06 43.94 4.91
C THR A 3 15.45 43.93 4.30
N PRO A 4 16.52 43.79 5.12
CA PRO A 4 17.85 43.56 4.60
C PRO A 4 17.92 42.24 3.80
N VAL A 5 18.67 42.26 2.71
CA VAL A 5 18.81 41.12 1.79
C VAL A 5 20.29 40.77 1.69
N GLU A 6 20.57 39.47 1.76
CA GLU A 6 21.89 38.90 1.50
C GLU A 6 21.91 38.02 0.25
N LEU A 7 23.08 37.85 -0.35
CA LEU A 7 23.26 36.91 -1.45
C LEU A 7 23.76 35.56 -0.90
N ARG A 8 23.01 34.49 -1.21
CA ARG A 8 23.42 33.11 -0.94
C ARG A 8 23.55 32.39 -2.31
N GLY A 9 24.78 32.23 -2.77
CA GLY A 9 25.01 31.83 -4.16
C GLY A 9 24.43 32.88 -5.10
N ASN A 10 23.55 32.46 -6.02
CA ASN A 10 22.88 33.37 -6.96
C ASN A 10 21.49 33.86 -6.48
N ALA A 11 21.05 33.43 -5.30
CA ALA A 11 19.73 33.77 -4.76
C ALA A 11 19.82 34.98 -3.81
N ARG A 12 18.87 35.91 -3.95
CA ARG A 12 18.63 36.98 -2.97
C ARG A 12 17.77 36.43 -1.84
N CYS A 13 18.31 36.38 -0.63
CA CYS A 13 17.64 35.90 0.56
C CYS A 13 17.40 37.03 1.54
N ILE A 14 16.28 36.99 2.28
CA ILE A 14 16.05 37.87 3.41
C ILE A 14 17.04 37.47 4.52
N ALA A 15 17.75 38.46 5.09
CA ALA A 15 18.76 38.24 6.10
C ALA A 15 18.20 37.94 7.51
N PHE A 16 16.88 37.90 7.66
CA PHE A 16 16.20 37.54 8.90
C PHE A 16 15.74 36.08 8.91
N ASP A 17 15.74 35.47 10.10
CA ASP A 17 15.13 34.18 10.30
C ASP A 17 13.59 34.24 10.23
N LYS A 18 12.93 33.05 10.25
CA LYS A 18 11.48 32.94 10.13
C LYS A 18 10.73 33.76 11.19
N ARG A 19 11.20 33.77 12.44
CA ARG A 19 10.49 34.43 13.56
C ARG A 19 10.45 35.95 13.38
N TYR A 20 11.58 36.53 12.96
CA TYR A 20 11.65 37.97 12.68
C TYR A 20 10.86 38.35 11.43
N CYS A 21 10.86 37.50 10.40
CA CYS A 21 10.00 37.72 9.22
C CYS A 21 8.52 37.75 9.59
N GLU A 22 8.06 36.80 10.40
CA GLU A 22 6.69 36.73 10.88
C GLU A 22 6.34 37.96 11.80
N ALA A 23 7.24 38.35 12.67
CA ALA A 23 7.06 39.54 13.52
C ALA A 23 6.95 40.84 12.71
N MET A 24 7.57 40.92 11.55
CA MET A 24 7.46 42.05 10.62
C MET A 24 6.23 41.95 9.68
N GLY A 25 5.34 40.99 9.89
CA GLY A 25 4.15 40.80 9.08
C GLY A 25 4.41 40.24 7.67
N LEU A 26 5.57 39.62 7.45
CA LEU A 26 5.85 38.92 6.20
C LEU A 26 5.24 37.53 6.19
N ILE A 27 4.69 37.13 5.06
CA ILE A 27 4.09 35.80 4.86
C ILE A 27 5.11 34.91 4.18
N LYS A 28 5.33 33.71 4.75
CA LYS A 28 6.08 32.64 4.10
C LYS A 28 5.14 31.81 3.26
N LEU A 29 5.42 31.72 1.96
CA LEU A 29 4.77 30.78 1.05
C LEU A 29 5.75 29.64 0.77
N ASP A 30 5.33 28.41 1.04
CA ASP A 30 6.09 27.20 0.69
C ASP A 30 5.63 26.72 -0.68
N VAL A 31 6.54 26.73 -1.64
CA VAL A 31 6.31 26.16 -2.97
C VAL A 31 7.13 24.88 -3.06
N LEU A 32 6.46 23.73 -3.06
CA LEU A 32 7.09 22.41 -3.11
C LEU A 32 6.73 21.72 -4.42
N GLY A 33 7.75 21.40 -5.23
CA GLY A 33 7.59 20.54 -6.40
C GLY A 33 7.40 19.08 -5.98
N LEU A 34 6.42 18.40 -6.55
CA LEU A 34 6.16 16.99 -6.32
C LEU A 34 6.30 16.22 -7.64
N ALA A 35 7.30 15.37 -7.77
CA ALA A 35 7.51 14.51 -8.94
C ALA A 35 6.27 13.62 -9.25
N THR A 36 5.46 13.34 -8.24
CA THR A 36 4.22 12.58 -8.44
C THR A 36 3.20 13.31 -9.31
N LEU A 37 3.14 14.65 -9.27
CA LEU A 37 2.25 15.41 -10.16
C LEU A 37 2.69 15.28 -11.62
N ASP A 38 4.00 15.28 -11.87
CA ASP A 38 4.56 15.02 -13.20
C ASP A 38 4.27 13.58 -13.65
N LEU A 39 4.29 12.62 -12.70
CA LEU A 39 3.92 11.23 -12.97
C LEU A 39 2.45 11.14 -13.38
N LEU A 40 1.53 11.76 -12.64
CA LEU A 40 0.10 11.76 -12.96
C LEU A 40 -0.16 12.37 -14.34
N ASP A 41 0.47 13.52 -14.65
CA ASP A 41 0.34 14.17 -15.95
C ASP A 41 0.93 13.32 -17.08
N SER A 42 2.08 12.70 -16.85
CA SER A 42 2.71 11.79 -17.81
C SER A 42 1.84 10.55 -18.07
N ALA A 43 1.27 9.95 -17.03
CA ALA A 43 0.36 8.81 -17.18
C ALA A 43 -0.89 9.18 -17.97
N LYS A 44 -1.49 10.36 -17.73
CA LYS A 44 -2.62 10.87 -18.52
C LYS A 44 -2.26 11.02 -20.00
N ARG A 45 -1.05 11.50 -20.31
CA ARG A 45 -0.58 11.60 -21.71
C ARG A 45 -0.45 10.22 -22.36
N TYR A 46 0.14 9.25 -21.67
CA TYR A 46 0.22 7.88 -22.17
C TYR A 46 -1.18 7.28 -22.42
N ILE A 47 -2.14 7.47 -21.49
CA ILE A 47 -3.52 7.00 -21.66
C ILE A 47 -4.16 7.65 -22.89
N LYS A 48 -4.02 8.97 -23.06
CA LYS A 48 -4.57 9.67 -24.21
C LYS A 48 -3.97 9.17 -25.53
N GLU A 49 -2.68 8.85 -25.55
CA GLU A 49 -2.00 8.31 -26.72
C GLU A 49 -2.41 6.85 -27.02
N SER A 50 -2.60 6.01 -26.01
CA SER A 50 -2.90 4.58 -26.18
C SER A 50 -4.39 4.30 -26.39
N THR A 51 -5.29 5.04 -25.74
CA THR A 51 -6.74 4.79 -25.73
C THR A 51 -7.56 5.89 -26.40
N GLY A 52 -7.01 7.09 -26.54
CA GLY A 52 -7.74 8.30 -26.98
C GLY A 52 -8.53 8.98 -25.84
N GLU A 53 -8.55 8.42 -24.64
CA GLU A 53 -9.30 8.95 -23.50
C GLU A 53 -8.56 10.11 -22.83
N ASP A 54 -9.29 11.16 -22.46
CA ASP A 54 -8.77 12.28 -21.66
C ASP A 54 -9.29 12.19 -20.23
N ILE A 55 -8.48 11.63 -19.34
CA ILE A 55 -8.87 11.33 -17.96
C ILE A 55 -8.88 12.59 -17.10
N ASN A 56 -10.04 12.86 -16.47
CA ASN A 56 -10.16 13.87 -15.42
C ASN A 56 -9.99 13.21 -14.03
N LEU A 57 -8.79 13.34 -13.44
CA LEU A 57 -8.49 12.76 -12.13
C LEU A 57 -9.28 13.39 -10.98
N ASP A 58 -9.82 14.60 -11.15
CA ASP A 58 -10.65 15.25 -10.12
C ASP A 58 -12.09 14.70 -10.09
N ALA A 59 -12.48 13.96 -11.12
CA ALA A 59 -13.82 13.37 -11.24
C ALA A 59 -13.87 11.86 -10.94
N ILE A 60 -12.74 11.23 -10.57
CA ILE A 60 -12.72 9.81 -10.23
C ILE A 60 -13.45 9.54 -8.91
N PRO A 61 -14.22 8.44 -8.80
CA PRO A 61 -14.89 8.08 -7.55
C PRO A 61 -13.87 7.65 -6.48
N LEU A 62 -14.05 8.10 -5.23
CA LEU A 62 -13.16 7.78 -4.11
C LEU A 62 -13.53 6.47 -3.38
N ASP A 63 -14.53 5.77 -3.87
CA ASP A 63 -15.06 4.51 -3.35
C ASP A 63 -14.86 3.33 -4.32
N ASP A 64 -14.02 3.50 -5.34
CA ASP A 64 -13.68 2.41 -6.27
C ASP A 64 -13.07 1.22 -5.52
N ARG A 65 -13.83 0.12 -5.50
CA ARG A 65 -13.47 -1.06 -4.70
C ARG A 65 -12.14 -1.69 -5.13
N LYS A 66 -11.84 -1.73 -6.44
CA LYS A 66 -10.58 -2.28 -6.95
C LYS A 66 -9.37 -1.48 -6.47
N VAL A 67 -9.51 -0.16 -6.45
CA VAL A 67 -8.47 0.75 -5.96
C VAL A 67 -8.25 0.56 -4.45
N LEU A 68 -9.34 0.52 -3.68
CA LEU A 68 -9.29 0.33 -2.24
C LEU A 68 -8.76 -1.06 -1.85
N ASP A 69 -9.10 -2.10 -2.59
CA ASP A 69 -8.54 -3.46 -2.42
C ASP A 69 -7.04 -3.50 -2.74
N GLY A 70 -6.59 -2.71 -3.71
CA GLY A 70 -5.18 -2.52 -4.01
C GLY A 70 -4.40 -1.89 -2.84
N PHE A 71 -4.96 -0.89 -2.16
CA PHE A 71 -4.39 -0.36 -0.91
C PHE A 71 -4.37 -1.42 0.19
N ALA A 72 -5.48 -2.13 0.41
CA ALA A 72 -5.60 -3.20 1.39
C ALA A 72 -4.59 -4.33 1.16
N ALA A 73 -4.29 -4.64 -0.09
CA ALA A 73 -3.26 -5.61 -0.47
C ALA A 73 -1.83 -5.06 -0.39
N GLY A 74 -1.65 -3.75 -0.13
CA GLY A 74 -0.35 -3.10 -0.11
C GLY A 74 0.35 -3.03 -1.48
N TYR A 75 -0.39 -3.00 -2.59
CA TYR A 75 0.15 -2.88 -3.96
C TYR A 75 0.55 -1.44 -4.29
N THR A 76 1.19 -0.78 -3.34
CA THR A 76 1.45 0.66 -3.38
C THR A 76 2.87 1.05 -3.81
N GLN A 77 3.58 0.18 -4.52
CA GLN A 77 4.86 0.54 -5.13
C GLN A 77 4.67 1.65 -6.17
N GLY A 78 5.45 2.72 -6.07
CA GLY A 78 5.30 3.92 -6.92
C GLY A 78 4.08 4.80 -6.58
N VAL A 79 3.27 4.43 -5.59
CA VAL A 79 2.16 5.24 -5.10
C VAL A 79 2.65 6.25 -4.07
N PHE A 80 2.35 7.50 -4.30
CA PHE A 80 2.82 8.62 -3.47
C PHE A 80 2.66 8.37 -1.98
N GLN A 81 3.72 8.58 -1.21
CA GLN A 81 3.84 8.41 0.25
C GLN A 81 3.54 7.01 0.82
N LEU A 82 2.99 6.09 0.06
CA LEU A 82 2.50 4.81 0.56
C LEU A 82 3.36 3.61 0.12
N GLU A 83 4.55 3.85 -0.46
CA GLU A 83 5.40 2.81 -1.06
C GLU A 83 6.39 2.13 -0.10
N SER A 84 6.67 2.71 1.08
CA SER A 84 7.66 2.13 2.01
C SER A 84 7.20 0.78 2.57
N GLY A 85 8.16 -0.13 2.81
CA GLY A 85 7.86 -1.47 3.34
C GLY A 85 6.99 -1.46 4.60
N PRO A 86 7.33 -0.67 5.64
CA PRO A 86 6.50 -0.56 6.85
C PRO A 86 5.10 0.00 6.58
N MET A 87 4.97 0.99 5.68
CA MET A 87 3.66 1.54 5.30
C MET A 87 2.81 0.50 4.57
N ARG A 88 3.40 -0.25 3.66
CA ARG A 88 2.72 -1.34 2.95
C ARG A 88 2.24 -2.44 3.89
N LYS A 89 3.02 -2.73 4.94
CA LYS A 89 2.61 -3.66 6.00
C LYS A 89 1.40 -3.10 6.76
N LEU A 90 1.44 -1.83 7.17
CA LEU A 90 0.32 -1.19 7.86
C LEU A 90 -0.97 -1.22 7.03
N LEU A 91 -0.89 -0.92 5.73
CA LEU A 91 -2.05 -0.98 4.84
C LEU A 91 -2.65 -2.40 4.76
N LYS A 92 -1.81 -3.43 4.74
CA LYS A 92 -2.26 -4.84 4.80
C LYS A 92 -2.90 -5.18 6.13
N ASP A 93 -2.31 -4.73 7.22
CA ASP A 93 -2.86 -4.93 8.55
C ASP A 93 -4.25 -4.31 8.68
N LEU A 94 -4.47 -3.14 8.10
CA LEU A 94 -5.77 -2.46 8.05
C LEU A 94 -6.72 -3.09 7.03
N GLY A 95 -6.21 -3.62 5.92
CA GLY A 95 -6.99 -4.33 4.91
C GLY A 95 -7.62 -5.63 5.42
N GLY A 96 -7.04 -6.24 6.47
CA GLY A 96 -7.61 -7.37 7.21
C GLY A 96 -8.53 -6.98 8.38
N GLY A 97 -8.97 -5.72 8.43
CA GLY A 97 -9.86 -5.22 9.48
C GLY A 97 -11.32 -5.65 9.31
N ILE A 98 -12.16 -5.32 10.32
CA ILE A 98 -13.60 -5.61 10.30
C ILE A 98 -14.30 -4.82 9.19
N GLU A 99 -13.97 -3.54 9.08
CA GLU A 99 -14.50 -2.68 8.05
C GLU A 99 -13.62 -2.71 6.80
N PRO A 100 -14.21 -2.70 5.61
CA PRO A 100 -13.43 -2.66 4.37
C PRO A 100 -12.63 -1.38 4.25
N MET A 101 -11.45 -1.45 3.61
CA MET A 101 -10.62 -0.29 3.32
C MET A 101 -11.44 0.82 2.66
N SER A 102 -11.28 2.04 3.12
CA SER A 102 -11.94 3.23 2.60
C SER A 102 -10.94 4.36 2.36
N PHE A 103 -11.35 5.40 1.62
CA PHE A 103 -10.53 6.60 1.46
C PHE A 103 -10.21 7.26 2.82
N LYS A 104 -11.16 7.26 3.76
CA LYS A 104 -10.94 7.76 5.13
C LYS A 104 -9.83 7.00 5.85
N THR A 105 -9.77 5.68 5.66
CA THR A 105 -8.68 4.83 6.21
C THR A 105 -7.33 5.23 5.63
N VAL A 106 -7.24 5.49 4.32
CA VAL A 106 -6.00 5.96 3.69
C VAL A 106 -5.57 7.31 4.26
N VAL A 107 -6.50 8.26 4.44
CA VAL A 107 -6.25 9.56 5.07
C VAL A 107 -5.73 9.41 6.50
N ALA A 108 -6.40 8.60 7.31
CA ALA A 108 -5.97 8.34 8.69
C ALA A 108 -4.59 7.70 8.75
N THR A 109 -4.30 6.74 7.87
CA THR A 109 -2.99 6.08 7.75
C THR A 109 -1.88 7.10 7.47
N THR A 110 -2.10 8.03 6.54
CA THR A 110 -1.14 9.10 6.22
C THR A 110 -0.88 10.02 7.42
N ALA A 111 -1.89 10.27 8.24
CA ALA A 111 -1.75 11.09 9.46
C ALA A 111 -1.09 10.34 10.62
N LEU A 112 -1.34 9.04 10.77
CA LEU A 112 -0.87 8.19 11.86
C LEU A 112 0.56 7.69 11.67
N PHE A 113 0.99 7.41 10.43
CA PHE A 113 2.30 6.80 10.17
C PHE A 113 3.43 7.84 10.27
N ARG A 114 3.69 8.30 11.47
CA ARG A 114 4.71 9.29 11.82
C ARG A 114 5.32 8.94 13.19
N PRO A 115 6.56 9.36 13.48
CA PRO A 115 7.22 9.01 14.75
C PRO A 115 6.40 9.30 16.00
N GLY A 116 5.72 10.45 16.06
CA GLY A 116 4.91 10.84 17.21
C GLY A 116 3.73 9.91 17.51
N PRO A 117 2.78 9.74 16.59
CA PRO A 117 1.65 8.81 16.78
C PRO A 117 2.10 7.35 16.98
N ILE A 118 3.20 6.91 16.34
CA ILE A 118 3.76 5.57 16.55
C ILE A 118 4.27 5.42 18.00
N GLN A 119 5.07 6.38 18.49
CA GLN A 119 5.66 6.32 19.82
C GLN A 119 4.64 6.50 20.94
N SER A 120 3.55 7.23 20.70
CA SER A 120 2.48 7.45 21.68
C SER A 120 1.49 6.29 21.78
N GLY A 121 1.55 5.28 20.90
CA GLY A 121 0.60 4.17 20.83
C GLY A 121 -0.68 4.47 20.06
N MET A 122 -0.88 5.69 19.54
CA MET A 122 -2.09 6.05 18.78
C MET A 122 -2.29 5.18 17.54
N LEU A 123 -1.19 4.79 16.88
CA LEU A 123 -1.26 3.90 15.72
C LEU A 123 -1.73 2.49 16.12
N ASP A 124 -1.19 1.97 17.22
CA ASP A 124 -1.54 0.64 17.72
C ASP A 124 -3.00 0.57 18.17
N ASP A 125 -3.49 1.61 18.85
CA ASP A 125 -4.89 1.75 19.24
C ASP A 125 -5.80 1.75 18.00
N TYR A 126 -5.47 2.58 16.99
CA TYR A 126 -6.22 2.66 15.75
C TYR A 126 -6.31 1.31 15.03
N VAL A 127 -5.19 0.61 14.90
CA VAL A 127 -5.11 -0.70 14.23
C VAL A 127 -5.86 -1.77 15.04
N SER A 128 -5.74 -1.75 16.38
CA SER A 128 -6.42 -2.71 17.26
C SER A 128 -7.93 -2.59 17.18
N VAL A 129 -8.45 -1.37 17.11
CA VAL A 129 -9.88 -1.12 16.91
C VAL A 129 -10.31 -1.54 15.50
N ALA A 130 -9.54 -1.18 14.46
CA ALA A 130 -9.83 -1.57 13.08
C ALA A 130 -9.92 -3.10 12.90
N LYS A 131 -9.11 -3.85 13.64
CA LYS A 131 -9.10 -5.32 13.65
C LYS A 131 -10.11 -5.96 14.62
N GLY A 132 -10.81 -5.16 15.40
CA GLY A 132 -11.76 -5.67 16.40
C GLY A 132 -11.12 -6.30 17.63
N PHE A 133 -9.83 -6.08 17.85
CA PHE A 133 -9.15 -6.57 19.05
C PHE A 133 -9.48 -5.74 20.29
N MET A 134 -9.94 -4.51 20.08
CA MET A 134 -10.33 -3.57 21.11
C MET A 134 -11.53 -2.75 20.67
N ALA A 135 -12.44 -2.43 21.58
CA ALA A 135 -13.48 -1.44 21.33
C ALA A 135 -12.89 -0.01 21.31
N PRO A 136 -13.46 0.93 20.54
CA PRO A 136 -13.06 2.33 20.62
C PRO A 136 -13.19 2.86 22.05
N GLN A 137 -12.24 3.67 22.51
CA GLN A 137 -12.37 4.34 23.79
C GLN A 137 -13.51 5.36 23.75
N SER A 138 -14.52 5.18 24.59
CA SER A 138 -15.60 6.14 24.75
C SER A 138 -15.34 7.03 25.96
N LEU A 139 -15.09 8.30 25.70
CA LEU A 139 -15.03 9.32 26.76
C LEU A 139 -16.37 10.04 26.91
N HIS A 140 -17.05 10.31 25.80
CA HIS A 140 -18.35 10.98 25.77
C HIS A 140 -19.00 10.79 24.39
N PRO A 141 -20.34 10.60 24.27
CA PRO A 141 -21.02 10.38 22.98
C PRO A 141 -20.67 11.39 21.88
N VAL A 142 -20.49 12.67 22.22
CA VAL A 142 -20.04 13.71 21.26
C VAL A 142 -18.63 13.41 20.73
N LEU A 143 -17.72 12.92 21.59
CA LEU A 143 -16.39 12.54 21.15
C LEU A 143 -16.42 11.26 20.31
N ASP A 144 -17.28 10.31 20.67
CA ASP A 144 -17.46 9.06 19.94
C ASP A 144 -17.90 9.33 18.50
N GLU A 145 -18.85 10.28 18.31
CA GLU A 145 -19.28 10.73 16.99
C GLU A 145 -18.14 11.41 16.21
N LEU A 146 -17.42 12.35 16.85
CA LEU A 146 -16.32 13.10 16.24
C LEU A 146 -15.12 12.21 15.88
N THR A 147 -14.89 11.14 16.63
CA THR A 147 -13.75 10.23 16.43
C THR A 147 -14.14 8.91 15.74
N ALA A 148 -15.39 8.73 15.34
CA ALA A 148 -15.85 7.52 14.65
C ALA A 148 -15.02 7.22 13.40
N GLU A 149 -14.70 8.24 12.59
CA GLU A 149 -13.87 8.08 11.40
C GLU A 149 -12.39 7.74 11.68
N THR A 150 -11.96 7.87 12.93
CA THR A 150 -10.60 7.62 13.40
C THR A 150 -10.55 6.53 14.48
N ASN A 151 -11.53 5.63 14.50
CA ASN A 151 -11.60 4.48 15.40
C ASN A 151 -11.47 4.86 16.90
N GLY A 152 -12.07 5.99 17.30
CA GLY A 152 -12.01 6.48 18.68
C GLY A 152 -10.74 7.26 19.02
N VAL A 153 -9.77 7.38 18.10
CA VAL A 153 -8.52 8.13 18.32
C VAL A 153 -8.73 9.61 18.02
N ILE A 154 -8.33 10.49 18.93
CA ILE A 154 -8.33 11.96 18.69
C ILE A 154 -7.09 12.29 17.84
N LEU A 155 -7.23 12.12 16.54
CA LEU A 155 -6.16 12.23 15.55
C LEU A 155 -6.04 13.62 14.96
N TYR A 156 -7.18 14.28 14.69
CA TYR A 156 -7.22 15.55 13.99
C TYR A 156 -7.42 16.73 14.94
N GLN A 157 -6.75 17.85 14.66
CA GLN A 157 -6.93 19.11 15.39
C GLN A 157 -8.39 19.58 15.36
N GLU A 158 -9.05 19.38 14.24
CA GLU A 158 -10.46 19.72 14.02
C GLU A 158 -11.39 18.94 14.94
N GLN A 159 -11.04 17.72 15.35
CA GLN A 159 -11.83 16.94 16.33
C GLN A 159 -11.78 17.63 17.71
N THR A 160 -10.62 18.05 18.17
CA THR A 160 -10.48 18.81 19.43
C THR A 160 -11.19 20.17 19.35
N MET A 161 -11.05 20.89 18.24
CA MET A 161 -11.75 22.17 18.05
C MET A 161 -13.27 21.98 18.12
N ASN A 162 -13.82 21.01 17.41
CA ASN A 162 -15.25 20.73 17.42
C ASN A 162 -15.72 20.22 18.80
N ALA A 163 -14.92 19.39 19.47
CA ALA A 163 -15.24 18.92 20.80
C ALA A 163 -15.30 20.07 21.83
N THR A 164 -14.36 21.00 21.79
CA THR A 164 -14.40 22.18 22.70
C THR A 164 -15.60 23.06 22.42
N ARG A 165 -16.01 23.20 21.18
CA ARG A 165 -17.24 23.94 20.82
C ARG A 165 -18.50 23.22 21.33
N LEU A 166 -18.63 21.94 21.02
CA LEU A 166 -19.83 21.17 21.34
C LEU A 166 -19.99 20.89 22.84
N LEU A 167 -18.88 20.68 23.57
CA LEU A 167 -18.90 20.29 24.97
C LEU A 167 -18.82 21.49 25.94
N ALA A 168 -18.26 22.63 25.52
CA ALA A 168 -18.05 23.79 26.37
C ALA A 168 -18.51 25.12 25.73
N GLY A 169 -19.14 25.10 24.56
CA GLY A 169 -19.66 26.31 23.91
C GLY A 169 -18.58 27.30 23.47
N PHE A 170 -17.35 26.82 23.18
CA PHE A 170 -16.28 27.71 22.71
C PHE A 170 -16.64 28.27 21.33
N THR A 171 -16.33 29.52 21.10
CA THR A 171 -16.37 30.13 19.77
C THR A 171 -15.29 29.52 18.88
N MET A 172 -15.43 29.67 17.55
CA MET A 172 -14.39 29.21 16.62
C MET A 172 -13.01 29.83 16.88
N ALA A 173 -13.00 31.11 17.31
CA ALA A 173 -11.75 31.79 17.66
C ALA A 173 -11.07 31.21 18.90
N GLU A 174 -11.85 30.84 19.91
CA GLU A 174 -11.36 30.19 21.12
C GLU A 174 -10.90 28.75 20.83
N ALA A 175 -11.65 27.98 20.06
CA ALA A 175 -11.26 26.64 19.60
C ALA A 175 -9.95 26.68 18.79
N ASP A 176 -9.78 27.64 17.87
CA ASP A 176 -8.51 27.86 17.17
C ASP A 176 -7.40 28.31 18.15
N GLY A 177 -7.75 29.05 19.21
CA GLY A 177 -6.84 29.36 20.30
C GLY A 177 -6.30 28.11 21.00
N VAL A 178 -7.15 27.10 21.27
CA VAL A 178 -6.77 25.80 21.84
C VAL A 178 -5.80 25.08 20.87
N ARG A 179 -6.16 24.98 19.60
CA ARG A 179 -5.30 24.38 18.57
C ARG A 179 -3.92 25.03 18.51
N LYS A 180 -3.87 26.38 18.57
CA LYS A 180 -2.59 27.14 18.55
C LYS A 180 -1.78 26.92 19.82
N ALA A 181 -2.42 26.86 20.99
CA ALA A 181 -1.75 26.60 22.26
C ALA A 181 -1.12 25.19 22.28
N ILE A 182 -1.86 24.18 21.85
CA ILE A 182 -1.38 22.81 21.67
C ILE A 182 -0.18 22.78 20.69
N GLY A 183 -0.32 23.36 19.51
CA GLY A 183 0.72 23.33 18.47
C GLY A 183 2.02 24.05 18.86
N LYS A 184 1.92 25.10 19.68
CA LYS A 184 3.08 25.85 20.20
C LYS A 184 3.61 25.31 21.53
N LYS A 185 2.94 24.33 22.13
CA LYS A 185 3.23 23.82 23.49
C LYS A 185 3.22 24.94 24.56
N ASP A 186 2.27 25.85 24.43
CA ASP A 186 2.09 26.99 25.33
C ASP A 186 1.32 26.53 26.57
N MET A 187 2.05 26.12 27.60
CA MET A 187 1.50 25.49 28.80
C MET A 187 0.63 26.47 29.62
N GLU A 188 0.95 27.77 29.65
CA GLU A 188 0.14 28.76 30.38
C GLU A 188 -1.22 28.95 29.72
N LYS A 189 -1.20 29.07 28.39
CA LYS A 189 -2.42 29.19 27.59
C LYS A 189 -3.27 27.93 27.63
N MET A 190 -2.64 26.73 27.57
CA MET A 190 -3.32 25.46 27.72
C MET A 190 -4.02 25.35 29.06
N LYS A 191 -3.35 25.70 30.16
CA LYS A 191 -3.93 25.69 31.50
C LYS A 191 -5.14 26.65 31.61
N SER A 192 -4.98 27.88 31.15
CA SER A 192 -6.08 28.88 31.17
C SER A 192 -7.29 28.42 30.35
N MET A 193 -7.05 27.83 29.17
CA MET A 193 -8.13 27.32 28.35
C MET A 193 -8.77 26.04 28.92
N GLY A 194 -8.00 25.20 29.62
CA GLY A 194 -8.51 24.04 30.34
C GLY A 194 -9.42 24.42 31.51
N GLU A 195 -9.01 25.40 32.32
CA GLU A 195 -9.85 25.94 33.40
C GLU A 195 -11.17 26.45 32.85
N LYS A 196 -11.12 27.22 31.75
CA LYS A 196 -12.31 27.70 31.05
C LYS A 196 -13.18 26.57 30.52
N PHE A 197 -12.58 25.57 29.85
CA PHE A 197 -13.29 24.41 29.33
C PHE A 197 -14.04 23.66 30.44
N VAL A 198 -13.36 23.36 31.56
CA VAL A 198 -13.94 22.66 32.69
C VAL A 198 -15.13 23.39 33.28
N VAL A 199 -15.04 24.73 33.41
CA VAL A 199 -16.14 25.57 33.95
C VAL A 199 -17.32 25.60 32.96
N GLN A 200 -17.08 25.89 31.70
CA GLN A 200 -18.14 26.00 30.69
C GLN A 200 -18.82 24.68 30.39
N ALA A 201 -18.07 23.57 30.32
CA ALA A 201 -18.63 22.24 30.05
C ALA A 201 -19.67 21.77 31.08
N GLN A 202 -19.68 22.35 32.28
CA GLN A 202 -20.67 22.09 33.31
C GLN A 202 -22.01 22.83 33.08
N ALA A 203 -22.06 23.81 32.19
CA ALA A 203 -23.28 24.59 31.93
C ALA A 203 -24.39 23.78 31.23
N GLY A 204 -24.00 22.80 30.43
CA GLY A 204 -24.93 21.91 29.72
C GLY A 204 -25.54 22.50 28.44
N TRP A 205 -26.64 21.93 27.99
CA TRP A 205 -27.28 22.29 26.74
C TRP A 205 -28.72 22.71 26.95
N ILE A 206 -29.23 23.50 26.00
CA ILE A 206 -30.62 23.87 25.87
C ILE A 206 -31.16 23.42 24.52
N ASP A 207 -32.41 23.00 24.49
CA ASP A 207 -33.15 22.76 23.27
C ASP A 207 -33.92 24.03 22.94
N VAL A 208 -33.68 24.59 21.77
CA VAL A 208 -34.21 25.89 21.32
C VAL A 208 -35.14 25.67 20.12
N GLU A 209 -36.37 26.17 20.21
CA GLU A 209 -37.32 26.19 19.10
C GLU A 209 -36.94 27.35 18.16
N MET A 210 -36.87 27.06 16.86
CA MET A 210 -36.57 27.99 15.81
C MET A 210 -37.86 28.52 15.14
N GLU A 211 -37.80 29.66 14.44
CA GLU A 211 -38.96 30.26 13.72
C GLU A 211 -39.61 29.30 12.71
N ASP A 212 -38.84 28.38 12.15
CA ASP A 212 -39.33 27.35 11.21
C ASP A 212 -39.97 26.15 11.89
N GLY A 213 -40.09 26.17 13.22
CA GLY A 213 -40.64 25.09 14.03
C GLY A 213 -39.68 23.94 14.31
N THR A 214 -38.45 24.00 13.85
CA THR A 214 -37.40 23.00 14.19
C THR A 214 -36.85 23.25 15.60
N THR A 215 -36.29 22.20 16.21
CA THR A 215 -35.60 22.30 17.50
C THR A 215 -34.11 22.06 17.29
N GLN A 216 -33.29 22.98 17.79
CA GLN A 216 -31.84 22.85 17.78
C GLN A 216 -31.30 22.74 19.20
N ARG A 217 -30.31 21.87 19.39
CA ARG A 217 -29.59 21.75 20.65
C ARG A 217 -28.36 22.64 20.63
N ILE A 218 -28.25 23.55 21.61
CA ILE A 218 -27.22 24.59 21.71
C ILE A 218 -26.56 24.49 23.09
N HIS A 219 -25.25 24.64 23.15
CA HIS A 219 -24.57 24.71 24.43
C HIS A 219 -24.85 26.03 25.13
N ARG A 220 -25.22 26.02 26.44
CA ARG A 220 -25.60 27.22 27.20
C ARG A 220 -24.53 28.32 27.23
N ALA A 221 -23.26 27.93 27.26
CA ALA A 221 -22.14 28.89 27.28
C ALA A 221 -21.77 29.40 25.86
N GLU A 222 -22.44 28.96 24.81
CA GLU A 222 -22.16 29.44 23.45
C GLU A 222 -22.69 30.86 23.25
N HIS A 223 -21.81 31.77 22.79
CA HIS A 223 -22.13 33.17 22.57
C HIS A 223 -22.29 33.49 21.10
N PHE A 224 -23.30 34.25 20.79
CA PHE A 224 -23.65 34.67 19.44
C PHE A 224 -23.59 36.19 19.33
N LYS A 225 -23.12 36.70 18.20
CA LYS A 225 -23.14 38.13 17.92
C LYS A 225 -24.56 38.54 17.56
N CYS A 226 -25.22 39.26 18.47
CA CYS A 226 -26.57 39.76 18.29
C CYS A 226 -26.67 40.92 17.29
N GLU A 227 -27.89 41.31 16.93
CA GLU A 227 -28.17 42.41 15.98
C GLU A 227 -27.62 43.75 16.48
N ASP A 228 -27.59 43.98 17.79
CA ASP A 228 -26.99 45.18 18.43
C ASP A 228 -25.45 45.11 18.51
N GLY A 229 -24.82 44.07 17.98
CA GLY A 229 -23.38 43.88 17.94
C GLY A 229 -22.77 43.29 19.21
N ALA A 230 -23.55 43.07 20.28
CA ALA A 230 -23.08 42.45 21.51
C ALA A 230 -23.03 40.93 21.41
N LEU A 231 -22.11 40.29 22.16
CA LEU A 231 -22.04 38.83 22.29
C LEU A 231 -22.90 38.39 23.48
N ARG A 232 -23.89 37.52 23.24
CA ARG A 232 -24.79 36.96 24.26
C ARG A 232 -25.02 35.49 24.06
N THR A 233 -25.32 34.78 25.13
CA THR A 233 -25.92 33.43 25.04
C THR A 233 -27.34 33.51 24.49
N VAL A 234 -27.92 32.36 24.10
CA VAL A 234 -29.33 32.34 23.64
C VAL A 234 -30.27 32.82 24.73
N GLU A 235 -30.09 32.39 25.98
CA GLU A 235 -30.94 32.77 27.11
C GLU A 235 -30.86 34.28 27.36
N GLU A 236 -29.65 34.84 27.44
CA GLU A 236 -29.45 36.31 27.63
C GLU A 236 -30.06 37.13 26.48
N ALA A 237 -29.96 36.68 25.25
CA ALA A 237 -30.53 37.38 24.10
C ALA A 237 -32.06 37.33 24.09
N LEU A 238 -32.66 36.18 24.41
CA LEU A 238 -34.11 36.02 24.53
C LEU A 238 -34.69 36.87 25.70
N GLU A 239 -34.02 36.87 26.85
CA GLU A 239 -34.40 37.71 27.99
C GLU A 239 -34.31 39.23 27.68
N ALA A 240 -33.29 39.60 26.91
CA ALA A 240 -33.11 40.99 26.48
C ALA A 240 -34.01 41.40 25.30
N GLY A 241 -34.73 40.45 24.68
CA GLY A 241 -35.54 40.70 23.49
C GLY A 241 -34.74 41.09 22.23
N VAL A 242 -33.48 40.68 22.18
CA VAL A 242 -32.55 41.03 21.08
C VAL A 242 -32.47 39.85 20.09
N LYS A 243 -32.51 40.16 18.81
CA LYS A 243 -32.42 39.15 17.76
C LYS A 243 -31.04 38.48 17.71
N LEU A 244 -31.08 37.16 17.68
CA LEU A 244 -29.92 36.29 17.42
C LEU A 244 -29.73 36.10 15.91
N PRO A 245 -28.51 35.77 15.44
CA PRO A 245 -28.24 35.44 14.05
C PRO A 245 -28.96 34.15 13.59
N MET A 246 -29.30 33.28 14.54
CA MET A 246 -30.25 32.19 14.34
C MET A 246 -31.64 32.63 14.72
N ALA A 247 -32.64 32.23 14.03
CA ALA A 247 -34.05 32.58 14.28
C ALA A 247 -34.62 31.79 15.48
N ALA A 248 -34.03 31.99 16.66
CA ALA A 248 -34.41 31.36 17.92
C ALA A 248 -35.64 32.03 18.52
N VAL A 249 -36.66 31.26 18.91
CA VAL A 249 -37.91 31.76 19.47
C VAL A 249 -37.96 31.60 20.99
N ARG A 250 -37.70 30.38 21.47
CA ARG A 250 -37.75 30.08 22.92
C ARG A 250 -36.96 28.83 23.29
N VAL A 251 -36.56 28.73 24.55
CA VAL A 251 -36.00 27.50 25.12
C VAL A 251 -37.14 26.55 25.46
N THR A 252 -37.05 25.29 24.98
CA THR A 252 -38.08 24.24 25.16
C THR A 252 -37.63 23.10 26.06
N GLY A 253 -36.31 22.98 26.30
CA GLY A 253 -35.75 21.95 27.15
C GLY A 253 -34.34 22.29 27.63
N SER A 254 -33.84 21.52 28.58
CA SER A 254 -32.46 21.62 29.03
C SER A 254 -31.87 20.28 29.42
N GLN A 255 -30.56 20.14 29.23
CA GLN A 255 -29.81 18.97 29.65
C GLN A 255 -28.62 19.39 30.50
N PRO A 256 -28.30 18.59 31.55
CA PRO A 256 -27.16 18.89 32.40
C PRO A 256 -25.85 18.85 31.66
N GLY A 257 -24.89 19.65 32.06
CA GLY A 257 -23.52 19.61 31.58
C GLY A 257 -22.73 18.44 32.15
N LEU A 258 -21.47 18.42 31.81
CA LEU A 258 -20.54 17.41 32.31
C LEU A 258 -20.28 17.61 33.81
N SER A 259 -19.99 16.54 34.54
CA SER A 259 -19.38 16.71 35.87
C SER A 259 -17.97 17.31 35.71
N GLU A 260 -17.51 18.00 36.74
CA GLU A 260 -16.15 18.57 36.76
C GLU A 260 -15.08 17.51 36.49
N THR A 261 -15.23 16.34 37.12
CA THR A 261 -14.31 15.21 36.92
C THR A 261 -14.27 14.75 35.45
N LYS A 262 -15.44 14.64 34.81
CA LYS A 262 -15.52 14.21 33.41
C LYS A 262 -14.98 15.27 32.45
N ALA A 263 -15.22 16.54 32.73
CA ALA A 263 -14.67 17.64 31.95
C ALA A 263 -13.12 17.66 32.03
N LYS A 264 -12.56 17.42 33.21
CA LYS A 264 -11.11 17.30 33.40
C LYS A 264 -10.53 16.12 32.65
N GLU A 265 -11.15 14.93 32.75
CA GLU A 265 -10.72 13.74 32.05
C GLU A 265 -10.65 13.97 30.51
N ILE A 266 -11.65 14.63 29.96
CA ILE A 266 -11.67 14.96 28.52
C ILE A 266 -10.57 15.96 28.17
N TRP A 267 -10.37 17.00 29.00
CA TRP A 267 -9.31 17.97 28.76
C TRP A 267 -7.92 17.35 28.83
N ASP A 268 -7.66 16.48 29.79
CA ASP A 268 -6.41 15.74 29.93
C ASP A 268 -6.13 14.88 28.68
N ALA A 269 -7.19 14.28 28.10
CA ALA A 269 -7.06 13.56 26.83
C ALA A 269 -6.69 14.49 25.66
N PHE A 270 -7.22 15.72 25.61
CA PHE A 270 -6.81 16.71 24.62
C PHE A 270 -5.35 17.13 24.78
N GLU A 271 -4.89 17.35 26.00
CA GLU A 271 -3.49 17.69 26.28
C GLU A 271 -2.54 16.56 25.91
N LYS A 272 -2.85 15.33 26.33
CA LYS A 272 -2.05 14.13 26.04
C LYS A 272 -1.89 13.90 24.54
N ASN A 273 -2.98 13.97 23.80
CA ASN A 273 -2.98 13.70 22.35
C ASN A 273 -2.56 14.92 21.53
N GLY A 274 -2.65 16.12 22.09
CA GLY A 274 -2.50 17.38 21.38
C GLY A 274 -1.16 17.53 20.64
N ALA A 275 -0.06 17.07 21.26
CA ALA A 275 1.27 17.13 20.65
C ALA A 275 1.41 16.34 19.35
N TYR A 276 0.51 15.39 19.09
CA TYR A 276 0.54 14.44 17.98
C TYR A 276 -0.60 14.65 16.97
N GLN A 277 -1.56 15.51 17.28
CA GLN A 277 -2.66 15.84 16.38
C GLN A 277 -2.19 16.45 15.07
N PHE A 278 -2.98 16.22 14.03
CA PHE A 278 -2.66 16.66 12.68
C PHE A 278 -3.80 17.51 12.09
N ASN A 279 -3.44 18.50 11.27
CA ASN A 279 -4.45 19.22 10.49
C ASN A 279 -5.03 18.31 9.42
N LYS A 280 -6.34 18.06 9.44
CA LYS A 280 -7.02 17.08 8.58
C LYS A 280 -6.92 17.41 7.09
N SER A 281 -6.91 18.70 6.73
CA SER A 281 -6.87 19.09 5.31
C SER A 281 -5.59 18.65 4.61
N HIS A 282 -4.46 18.60 5.31
CA HIS A 282 -3.19 18.19 4.73
C HIS A 282 -3.17 16.69 4.32
N PRO A 283 -3.46 15.71 5.21
CA PRO A 283 -3.48 14.30 4.81
C PRO A 283 -4.60 14.00 3.80
N VAL A 284 -5.72 14.74 3.81
CA VAL A 284 -6.76 14.60 2.77
C VAL A 284 -6.19 14.97 1.40
N ALA A 285 -5.53 16.12 1.27
CA ALA A 285 -4.96 16.56 0.00
C ALA A 285 -3.88 15.59 -0.53
N TYR A 286 -3.00 15.11 0.35
CA TYR A 286 -1.94 14.18 -0.02
C TYR A 286 -2.47 12.77 -0.32
N SER A 287 -3.46 12.30 0.44
CA SER A 287 -4.11 11.02 0.16
C SER A 287 -4.92 11.04 -1.13
N LEU A 288 -5.42 12.20 -1.56
CA LEU A 288 -6.06 12.33 -2.86
C LEU A 288 -5.05 12.06 -3.99
N ILE A 289 -3.84 12.62 -3.92
CA ILE A 289 -2.77 12.34 -4.88
C ILE A 289 -2.37 10.85 -4.84
N SER A 290 -2.29 10.26 -3.64
CA SER A 290 -2.03 8.82 -3.49
C SER A 290 -3.14 7.97 -4.11
N TYR A 291 -4.39 8.37 -3.93
CA TYR A 291 -5.55 7.69 -4.49
C TYR A 291 -5.57 7.77 -6.02
N GLN A 292 -5.33 8.95 -6.59
CA GLN A 292 -5.21 9.17 -8.04
C GLN A 292 -4.08 8.31 -8.63
N SER A 293 -2.92 8.24 -7.95
CA SER A 293 -1.80 7.38 -8.36
C SER A 293 -2.20 5.91 -8.37
N MET A 294 -2.89 5.45 -7.32
CA MET A 294 -3.35 4.06 -7.21
C MET A 294 -4.45 3.73 -8.21
N TRP A 295 -5.35 4.68 -8.48
CA TRP A 295 -6.41 4.55 -9.47
C TRP A 295 -5.82 4.34 -10.87
N LEU A 296 -4.85 5.17 -11.28
CA LEU A 296 -4.14 5.01 -12.55
C LEU A 296 -3.43 3.65 -12.62
N LYS A 297 -2.76 3.26 -11.57
CA LYS A 297 -2.07 1.96 -11.49
C LYS A 297 -3.02 0.78 -11.61
N THR A 298 -4.25 0.91 -11.08
CA THR A 298 -5.26 -0.14 -11.09
C THR A 298 -5.94 -0.30 -12.44
N HIS A 299 -6.24 0.82 -13.10
CA HIS A 299 -7.04 0.84 -14.33
C HIS A 299 -6.19 0.94 -15.60
N TYR A 300 -5.00 1.56 -15.52
CA TYR A 300 -4.08 1.78 -16.63
C TYR A 300 -2.64 1.42 -16.20
N PRO A 301 -2.40 0.15 -15.84
CA PRO A 301 -1.11 -0.23 -15.25
C PRO A 301 0.08 -0.02 -16.19
N ALA A 302 -0.05 -0.28 -17.50
CA ALA A 302 1.05 -0.08 -18.44
C ALA A 302 1.45 1.39 -18.54
N GLU A 303 0.47 2.28 -18.65
CA GLU A 303 0.66 3.73 -18.73
C GLU A 303 1.21 4.29 -17.41
N PHE A 304 0.72 3.78 -16.28
CA PHE A 304 1.25 4.14 -14.96
C PHE A 304 2.73 3.74 -14.81
N PHE A 305 3.09 2.50 -15.15
CA PHE A 305 4.47 2.05 -15.03
C PHE A 305 5.39 2.74 -16.04
N ALA A 306 4.91 3.02 -17.24
CA ALA A 306 5.67 3.80 -18.22
C ALA A 306 5.97 5.22 -17.69
N ALA A 307 4.98 5.89 -17.10
CA ALA A 307 5.15 7.20 -16.48
C ALA A 307 6.07 7.13 -15.26
N ALA A 308 5.86 6.14 -14.37
CA ALA A 308 6.64 5.98 -13.14
C ALA A 308 8.13 5.72 -13.43
N LEU A 309 8.44 4.85 -14.40
CA LEU A 309 9.81 4.56 -14.82
C LEU A 309 10.48 5.74 -15.55
N THR A 310 9.69 6.65 -16.10
CA THR A 310 10.20 7.86 -16.76
C THR A 310 10.49 8.98 -15.75
N ILE A 311 9.63 9.15 -14.74
CA ILE A 311 9.65 10.32 -13.84
C ILE A 311 10.37 10.05 -12.54
N LEU A 312 10.22 8.84 -11.96
CA LEU A 312 10.80 8.52 -10.66
C LEU A 312 12.28 8.15 -10.80
N GLY A 313 13.05 8.38 -9.73
CA GLY A 313 14.49 8.14 -9.71
C GLY A 313 14.88 6.68 -9.95
N GLU A 314 16.09 6.48 -10.46
CA GLU A 314 16.65 5.16 -10.80
C GLU A 314 16.69 4.19 -9.62
N ASP A 315 16.81 4.71 -8.39
CA ASP A 315 16.74 3.93 -7.15
C ASP A 315 15.41 3.18 -6.98
N LYS A 316 14.33 3.65 -7.61
CA LYS A 316 12.99 3.04 -7.59
C LYS A 316 12.73 2.07 -8.74
N HIS A 317 13.51 2.14 -9.81
CA HIS A 317 13.26 1.39 -11.04
C HIS A 317 13.17 -0.13 -10.80
N GLN A 318 14.10 -0.71 -10.05
CA GLN A 318 14.07 -2.15 -9.77
C GLN A 318 12.76 -2.59 -9.07
N GLY A 319 12.29 -1.79 -8.12
CA GLY A 319 11.02 -2.05 -7.44
C GLY A 319 9.82 -1.94 -8.37
N LEU A 320 9.81 -0.92 -9.23
CA LEU A 320 8.74 -0.69 -10.21
C LEU A 320 8.68 -1.77 -11.28
N VAL A 321 9.84 -2.17 -11.82
CA VAL A 321 9.91 -3.25 -12.83
C VAL A 321 9.43 -4.58 -12.25
N LYS A 322 9.85 -4.93 -11.01
CA LYS A 322 9.35 -6.11 -10.31
C LYS A 322 7.85 -6.06 -10.07
N ASP A 323 7.34 -4.88 -9.77
CA ASP A 323 5.92 -4.69 -9.52
C ASP A 323 5.10 -4.73 -10.83
N ALA A 324 5.60 -4.13 -11.93
CA ALA A 324 4.99 -4.21 -13.27
C ALA A 324 4.78 -5.67 -13.73
N LEU A 325 5.76 -6.53 -13.47
CA LEU A 325 5.64 -7.97 -13.77
C LEU A 325 4.43 -8.62 -13.06
N THR A 326 4.03 -8.14 -11.88
CA THR A 326 2.85 -8.70 -11.19
C THR A 326 1.54 -8.32 -11.86
N TYR A 327 1.58 -7.31 -12.72
CA TYR A 327 0.47 -6.94 -13.60
C TYR A 327 0.59 -7.59 -14.99
N GLY A 328 1.56 -8.50 -15.19
CA GLY A 328 1.83 -9.13 -16.49
C GLY A 328 2.55 -8.21 -17.48
N ILE A 329 3.11 -7.09 -17.00
CA ILE A 329 3.76 -6.08 -17.83
C ILE A 329 5.27 -6.29 -17.75
N HIS A 330 5.87 -6.64 -18.89
CA HIS A 330 7.31 -6.82 -19.02
C HIS A 330 7.99 -5.54 -19.48
N VAL A 331 9.12 -5.19 -18.85
CA VAL A 331 10.02 -4.14 -19.34
C VAL A 331 11.11 -4.81 -20.18
N LEU A 332 11.14 -4.48 -21.45
CA LEU A 332 12.06 -5.03 -22.42
C LEU A 332 13.21 -4.04 -22.67
N PRO A 333 14.41 -4.52 -23.10
CA PRO A 333 15.47 -3.65 -23.55
C PRO A 333 15.00 -2.77 -24.71
N PRO A 334 15.73 -1.70 -25.06
CA PRO A 334 15.38 -0.89 -26.21
C PRO A 334 15.44 -1.71 -27.51
N ASP A 335 14.59 -1.37 -28.45
CA ASP A 335 14.58 -1.89 -29.81
C ASP A 335 14.66 -0.73 -30.79
N VAL A 336 15.51 -0.86 -31.81
CA VAL A 336 15.77 0.23 -32.78
C VAL A 336 14.53 0.62 -33.58
N ASN A 337 13.57 -0.29 -33.72
CA ASN A 337 12.31 -0.06 -34.44
C ASN A 337 11.17 0.43 -33.56
N VAL A 338 11.32 0.37 -32.24
CA VAL A 338 10.26 0.69 -31.28
C VAL A 338 10.64 1.86 -30.39
N SER A 339 11.80 1.80 -29.74
CA SER A 339 12.18 2.73 -28.67
C SER A 339 12.39 4.16 -29.13
N SER A 340 12.23 5.09 -28.19
CA SER A 340 12.46 6.51 -28.34
C SER A 340 13.32 7.05 -27.18
N ASN A 341 13.16 8.32 -26.81
CA ASN A 341 13.76 8.92 -25.63
C ASN A 341 12.93 8.73 -24.36
N ARG A 342 11.81 8.03 -24.43
CA ARG A 342 10.96 7.67 -23.28
C ARG A 342 10.57 6.19 -23.33
N ILE A 343 9.91 5.70 -22.29
CA ILE A 343 9.31 4.36 -22.29
C ILE A 343 8.24 4.28 -23.39
N GLU A 344 8.29 3.26 -24.22
CA GLU A 344 7.28 3.00 -25.24
C GLU A 344 6.41 1.80 -24.85
N ILE A 345 5.09 1.97 -24.98
CA ILE A 345 4.11 0.90 -24.71
C ILE A 345 3.77 0.22 -26.03
N ARG A 346 3.78 -1.12 -26.04
CA ARG A 346 3.33 -1.93 -27.19
C ARG A 346 2.37 -3.00 -26.72
N THR A 347 1.29 -3.15 -27.48
CA THR A 347 0.38 -4.29 -27.32
C THR A 347 0.81 -5.38 -28.29
N LEU A 348 1.04 -6.59 -27.76
CA LEU A 348 1.40 -7.76 -28.53
C LEU A 348 0.15 -8.42 -29.17
N GLU A 349 0.36 -9.39 -30.06
CA GLU A 349 -0.74 -10.08 -30.78
C GLU A 349 -1.70 -10.83 -29.85
N ASP A 350 -1.21 -11.28 -28.69
CA ASP A 350 -2.02 -11.91 -27.64
C ASP A 350 -2.80 -10.94 -26.74
N GLY A 351 -2.69 -9.63 -27.01
CA GLY A 351 -3.31 -8.57 -26.24
C GLY A 351 -2.55 -8.15 -24.98
N SER A 352 -1.41 -8.77 -24.67
CA SER A 352 -0.56 -8.36 -23.55
C SER A 352 0.18 -7.06 -23.88
N GLN A 353 0.45 -6.26 -22.84
CA GLN A 353 1.20 -5.01 -22.98
C GLN A 353 2.62 -5.17 -22.47
N VAL A 354 3.58 -4.63 -23.21
CA VAL A 354 4.99 -4.58 -22.85
C VAL A 354 5.53 -3.16 -22.91
N LEU A 355 6.55 -2.87 -22.11
CA LEU A 355 7.23 -1.58 -22.05
C LEU A 355 8.63 -1.73 -22.64
N TYR A 356 8.96 -0.93 -23.64
CA TYR A 356 10.33 -0.86 -24.17
C TYR A 356 11.08 0.27 -23.49
N ALA A 357 12.28 -0.04 -22.99
CA ALA A 357 13.15 0.94 -22.39
C ALA A 357 13.58 2.00 -23.43
N PRO A 358 13.81 3.26 -23.02
CA PRO A 358 14.34 4.28 -23.89
C PRO A 358 15.81 4.00 -24.24
N PHE A 359 16.30 4.51 -25.36
CA PHE A 359 17.72 4.40 -25.71
C PHE A 359 18.63 5.07 -24.67
N SER A 360 18.16 6.13 -24.02
CA SER A 360 18.90 6.82 -22.94
C SER A 360 19.14 5.97 -21.70
N ALA A 361 18.39 4.89 -21.52
CA ALA A 361 18.61 3.91 -20.45
C ALA A 361 19.91 3.11 -20.66
N VAL A 362 20.43 3.05 -21.89
CA VAL A 362 21.67 2.36 -22.19
C VAL A 362 22.87 3.27 -21.93
N LYS A 363 23.76 2.84 -21.05
CA LYS A 363 24.95 3.59 -20.65
C LYS A 363 25.78 4.02 -21.87
N GLY A 364 25.97 5.33 -21.99
CA GLY A 364 26.70 5.94 -23.09
C GLY A 364 25.83 6.44 -24.25
N CYS A 365 24.53 6.09 -24.30
CA CYS A 365 23.58 6.64 -25.26
C CYS A 365 23.00 7.96 -24.72
N SER A 366 23.49 9.09 -25.24
CA SER A 366 23.01 10.43 -24.87
C SER A 366 21.70 10.76 -25.60
N GLU A 367 21.04 11.84 -25.18
CA GLU A 367 19.86 12.40 -25.87
C GLU A 367 20.12 12.62 -27.37
N ASN A 368 21.30 13.14 -27.75
CA ASN A 368 21.70 13.30 -29.15
C ASN A 368 21.80 11.97 -29.89
N GLY A 369 22.27 10.91 -29.20
CA GLY A 369 22.28 9.55 -29.74
C GLY A 369 20.89 9.02 -30.01
N CYS A 370 19.97 9.18 -29.05
CA CYS A 370 18.57 8.81 -29.20
C CYS A 370 17.93 9.51 -30.41
N GLN A 371 18.10 10.82 -30.51
CA GLN A 371 17.56 11.62 -31.62
C GLN A 371 18.17 11.25 -32.98
N ALA A 372 19.47 10.87 -33.03
CA ALA A 372 20.10 10.41 -34.26
C ALA A 372 19.48 9.11 -34.77
N ILE A 373 19.18 8.17 -33.86
CA ILE A 373 18.53 6.89 -34.19
C ILE A 373 17.09 7.14 -34.66
N MET A 374 16.32 7.95 -33.94
CA MET A 374 14.94 8.26 -34.31
C MET A 374 14.84 8.95 -35.68
N ARG A 375 15.69 9.94 -35.94
CA ARG A 375 15.76 10.60 -37.27
C ARG A 375 16.18 9.65 -38.38
N ALA A 376 17.12 8.73 -38.12
CA ALA A 376 17.52 7.74 -39.09
C ALA A 376 16.37 6.78 -39.42
N ARG A 377 15.61 6.37 -38.40
CA ARG A 377 14.40 5.55 -38.58
C ARG A 377 13.33 6.24 -39.42
N GLU A 378 13.08 7.53 -39.17
CA GLU A 378 12.14 8.32 -39.98
C GLU A 378 12.59 8.42 -41.46
N LYS A 379 13.89 8.62 -41.72
CA LYS A 379 14.46 8.71 -43.08
C LYS A 379 14.26 7.44 -43.91
N VAL A 380 14.24 6.27 -43.26
CA VAL A 380 14.05 4.97 -43.95
C VAL A 380 12.60 4.53 -44.00
N GLY A 381 11.65 5.41 -43.64
CA GLY A 381 10.22 5.10 -43.71
C GLY A 381 9.62 4.53 -42.42
N GLY A 382 10.27 4.75 -41.28
CA GLY A 382 9.73 4.43 -39.95
C GLY A 382 10.19 3.10 -39.36
N LYS A 383 10.85 2.23 -40.13
CA LYS A 383 11.34 0.93 -39.69
C LYS A 383 12.62 0.55 -40.41
N PHE A 384 13.63 0.08 -39.68
CA PHE A 384 14.81 -0.57 -40.25
C PHE A 384 14.50 -2.03 -40.58
N GLU A 385 14.95 -2.49 -41.73
CA GLU A 385 14.78 -3.88 -42.14
C GLU A 385 16.06 -4.73 -41.93
N SER A 386 17.22 -4.07 -41.85
CA SER A 386 18.50 -4.75 -41.61
C SER A 386 19.48 -3.84 -40.85
N LEU A 387 20.54 -4.46 -40.30
CA LEU A 387 21.62 -3.75 -39.64
C LEU A 387 22.40 -2.84 -40.62
N GLU A 388 22.58 -3.28 -41.89
CA GLU A 388 23.21 -2.45 -42.92
C GLU A 388 22.44 -1.16 -43.15
N GLN A 389 21.11 -1.25 -43.30
CA GLN A 389 20.26 -0.07 -43.49
C GLN A 389 20.35 0.90 -42.29
N PHE A 390 20.39 0.36 -41.06
CA PHE A 390 20.61 1.17 -39.86
C PHE A 390 21.98 1.87 -39.90
N GLU A 391 23.05 1.12 -40.22
CA GLU A 391 24.42 1.62 -40.30
C GLU A 391 24.60 2.71 -41.37
N GLU A 392 23.88 2.63 -42.49
CA GLU A 392 23.92 3.65 -43.55
C GLU A 392 23.11 4.91 -43.18
N ALA A 393 21.99 4.75 -42.49
CA ALA A 393 21.07 5.83 -42.20
C ALA A 393 21.47 6.67 -40.97
N VAL A 394 22.14 6.04 -39.97
CA VAL A 394 22.43 6.69 -38.69
C VAL A 394 23.61 7.64 -38.75
N GLU A 395 23.52 8.77 -38.06
CA GLU A 395 24.59 9.76 -37.97
C GLU A 395 25.70 9.29 -37.02
N LYS A 396 26.89 9.03 -37.56
CA LYS A 396 28.05 8.42 -36.87
C LYS A 396 29.02 9.42 -36.20
N ARG A 397 28.58 10.65 -35.91
CA ARG A 397 29.40 11.66 -35.27
C ARG A 397 29.63 11.34 -33.78
N ALA A 398 30.72 11.92 -33.22
CA ALA A 398 31.10 11.69 -31.83
C ALA A 398 30.02 12.02 -30.79
N CYS A 399 29.15 12.98 -31.10
CA CYS A 399 28.05 13.41 -30.22
C CYS A 399 26.69 12.72 -30.54
N ALA A 400 26.66 11.79 -31.49
CA ALA A 400 25.45 11.10 -31.92
C ALA A 400 25.56 9.58 -31.65
N CYS A 401 25.28 8.73 -32.62
CA CYS A 401 25.37 7.27 -32.48
C CYS A 401 26.76 6.76 -32.94
N ASN A 402 27.80 7.01 -32.13
CA ASN A 402 29.14 6.55 -32.40
C ASN A 402 29.31 5.02 -32.22
N SER A 403 30.51 4.47 -32.51
CA SER A 403 30.76 3.02 -32.40
C SER A 403 30.48 2.47 -31.00
N ARG A 404 30.89 3.20 -29.97
CA ARG A 404 30.66 2.78 -28.56
C ARG A 404 29.18 2.70 -28.22
N VAL A 405 28.35 3.65 -28.68
CA VAL A 405 26.89 3.62 -28.48
C VAL A 405 26.30 2.43 -29.19
N ARG A 406 26.71 2.17 -30.45
CA ARG A 406 26.21 1.02 -31.23
C ARG A 406 26.60 -0.32 -30.61
N GLU A 407 27.86 -0.46 -30.15
CA GLU A 407 28.30 -1.66 -29.41
C GLU A 407 27.46 -1.88 -28.14
N SER A 408 27.18 -0.83 -27.37
CA SER A 408 26.35 -0.92 -26.18
C SER A 408 24.91 -1.32 -26.53
N LEU A 409 24.32 -0.76 -27.58
CA LEU A 409 22.98 -1.12 -28.07
C LEU A 409 22.94 -2.58 -28.57
N GLN A 410 24.00 -3.05 -29.26
CA GLN A 410 24.07 -4.43 -29.71
C GLN A 410 24.14 -5.42 -28.53
N LYS A 411 24.97 -5.10 -27.53
CA LYS A 411 25.11 -5.89 -26.30
C LYS A 411 23.78 -6.07 -25.56
N VAL A 412 22.99 -5.00 -25.43
CA VAL A 412 21.67 -5.09 -24.77
C VAL A 412 20.60 -5.73 -25.65
N GLY A 413 20.86 -5.99 -26.93
CA GLY A 413 19.95 -6.61 -27.86
C GLY A 413 19.00 -5.68 -28.59
N ALA A 414 19.36 -4.38 -28.70
CA ALA A 414 18.50 -3.39 -29.35
C ALA A 414 18.27 -3.62 -30.85
N PHE A 415 19.08 -4.47 -31.48
CA PHE A 415 18.97 -4.85 -32.89
C PHE A 415 18.25 -6.20 -33.11
N ALA A 416 17.71 -6.83 -32.05
CA ALA A 416 17.13 -8.17 -32.15
C ALA A 416 16.01 -8.28 -33.19
N SER A 417 15.29 -7.20 -33.48
CA SER A 417 14.22 -7.19 -34.49
C SER A 417 14.71 -7.16 -35.94
N ILE A 418 15.99 -6.82 -36.17
CA ILE A 418 16.58 -6.67 -37.51
C ILE A 418 17.83 -7.52 -37.77
N GLU A 419 18.32 -8.24 -36.77
CA GLU A 419 19.50 -9.08 -36.84
C GLU A 419 19.13 -10.55 -36.64
N PRO A 420 18.92 -11.36 -37.74
CA PRO A 420 18.64 -12.75 -37.62
C PRO A 420 19.80 -13.51 -36.97
N GLY A 421 19.52 -14.25 -35.90
CA GLY A 421 20.55 -15.01 -35.17
C GLY A 421 21.18 -14.26 -34.00
N SER A 422 20.65 -13.08 -33.65
CA SER A 422 21.01 -12.43 -32.38
C SER A 422 20.76 -13.38 -31.20
N LEU A 423 21.57 -13.25 -30.11
CA LEU A 423 21.41 -14.07 -28.91
C LEU A 423 19.97 -14.00 -28.38
N PRO A 424 19.39 -15.11 -27.90
CA PRO A 424 18.08 -15.11 -27.29
C PRO A 424 18.01 -14.07 -26.14
N ALA A 425 16.82 -13.51 -25.89
CA ALA A 425 16.61 -12.57 -24.80
C ALA A 425 16.96 -13.16 -23.42
N THR A 426 16.93 -14.47 -23.29
CA THR A 426 17.25 -15.24 -22.08
C THR A 426 18.72 -15.69 -22.01
N ASP A 427 19.56 -15.31 -22.99
CA ASP A 427 20.97 -15.67 -22.97
C ASP A 427 21.70 -15.05 -21.77
N PRO A 428 22.47 -15.83 -20.99
CA PRO A 428 23.11 -15.33 -19.77
C PRO A 428 24.15 -14.21 -20.01
N GLU A 429 24.81 -14.20 -21.18
CA GLU A 429 25.76 -13.15 -21.53
C GLU A 429 25.01 -11.85 -21.82
N ARG A 430 23.94 -11.90 -22.61
CA ARG A 430 23.07 -10.75 -22.89
C ARG A 430 22.45 -10.18 -21.61
N LEU A 431 21.99 -11.03 -20.70
CA LEU A 431 21.42 -10.59 -19.41
C LEU A 431 22.45 -9.89 -18.53
N ARG A 432 23.72 -10.35 -18.53
CA ARG A 432 24.82 -9.64 -17.86
C ARG A 432 25.10 -8.28 -18.46
N ASP A 433 25.20 -8.22 -19.79
CA ASP A 433 25.42 -6.96 -20.50
C ASP A 433 24.28 -5.97 -20.28
N GLN A 434 23.03 -6.43 -20.27
CA GLN A 434 21.87 -5.62 -19.93
C GLN A 434 21.96 -5.08 -18.50
N ALA A 435 22.28 -5.93 -17.51
CA ALA A 435 22.43 -5.51 -16.12
C ALA A 435 23.55 -4.46 -15.94
N GLU A 436 24.66 -4.60 -16.67
CA GLU A 436 25.79 -3.64 -16.63
C GLU A 436 25.45 -2.30 -17.31
N LEU A 437 24.76 -2.36 -18.46
CA LEU A 437 24.53 -1.20 -19.31
C LEU A 437 23.22 -0.47 -19.04
N MET A 438 22.21 -1.14 -18.50
CA MET A 438 20.88 -0.59 -18.23
C MET A 438 20.52 -0.53 -16.73
N GLY A 439 21.36 -1.13 -15.87
CA GLY A 439 21.21 -1.03 -14.42
C GLY A 439 19.85 -1.53 -13.91
N ASN A 440 19.17 -0.69 -13.14
CA ASN A 440 17.94 -1.04 -12.44
C ASN A 440 16.69 -1.24 -13.32
N LEU A 441 16.77 -0.96 -14.62
CA LEU A 441 15.68 -1.26 -15.57
C LEU A 441 15.67 -2.71 -16.04
N VAL A 442 16.72 -3.46 -15.76
CA VAL A 442 16.79 -4.89 -16.08
C VAL A 442 16.49 -5.69 -14.82
N ILE A 443 15.49 -6.54 -14.91
CA ILE A 443 15.38 -7.63 -13.96
C ILE A 443 16.38 -8.68 -14.39
N ASP A 444 17.22 -9.13 -13.46
CA ASP A 444 17.85 -10.43 -13.56
C ASP A 444 16.77 -11.50 -13.85
N ALA A 445 16.53 -11.78 -15.10
CA ALA A 445 15.60 -12.84 -15.51
C ALA A 445 16.05 -14.21 -14.99
N VAL A 446 17.31 -14.30 -14.58
CA VAL A 446 17.90 -15.48 -13.91
C VAL A 446 17.47 -15.56 -12.44
N LYS A 447 17.09 -14.43 -11.80
CA LYS A 447 16.59 -14.40 -10.42
C LYS A 447 15.06 -14.32 -10.30
N ALA A 448 14.36 -14.11 -11.40
CA ALA A 448 12.93 -14.31 -11.46
C ALA A 448 12.67 -15.80 -11.75
N SER A 449 12.86 -16.65 -10.74
CA SER A 449 12.02 -17.86 -10.70
C SER A 449 10.61 -17.34 -10.94
N ARG A 450 9.97 -17.79 -12.04
CA ARG A 450 8.62 -17.33 -12.39
C ARG A 450 7.78 -17.47 -11.12
N PRO A 451 7.35 -16.36 -10.47
CA PRO A 451 6.40 -16.53 -9.39
C PRO A 451 5.22 -17.24 -10.04
N PHE A 452 4.76 -18.35 -9.46
CA PHE A 452 3.52 -18.90 -9.94
C PHE A 452 2.48 -17.81 -9.71
N GLU A 453 1.91 -17.33 -10.83
CA GLU A 453 1.07 -16.13 -10.81
C GLU A 453 -0.21 -16.39 -10.03
N MET A 454 -0.23 -15.99 -8.78
CA MET A 454 -1.47 -15.79 -8.03
C MET A 454 -2.05 -14.44 -8.43
N ASN A 455 -2.53 -14.34 -9.66
CA ASN A 455 -3.26 -13.17 -10.10
C ASN A 455 -4.66 -13.13 -9.41
N PRO A 456 -5.36 -11.99 -9.39
CA PRO A 456 -6.67 -11.87 -8.75
C PRO A 456 -7.69 -12.90 -9.24
N LYS A 457 -7.61 -13.32 -10.50
CA LYS A 457 -8.49 -14.35 -11.08
C LYS A 457 -8.24 -15.71 -10.44
N ARG A 458 -6.97 -16.16 -10.37
CA ARG A 458 -6.63 -17.42 -9.70
C ARG A 458 -6.94 -17.40 -8.21
N SER A 459 -6.72 -16.28 -7.53
CA SER A 459 -7.11 -16.14 -6.13
C SER A 459 -8.62 -16.26 -5.95
N ALA A 460 -9.42 -15.70 -6.86
CA ALA A 460 -10.87 -15.85 -6.85
C ALA A 460 -11.29 -17.31 -7.12
N GLU A 461 -10.66 -18.00 -8.07
CA GLU A 461 -10.91 -19.41 -8.38
C GLU A 461 -10.60 -20.31 -7.18
N VAL A 462 -9.49 -20.06 -6.47
CA VAL A 462 -9.16 -20.76 -5.21
C VAL A 462 -10.22 -20.50 -4.14
N ASN A 463 -10.70 -19.28 -3.99
CA ASN A 463 -11.78 -18.98 -3.03
C ASN A 463 -13.09 -19.68 -3.39
N VAL A 464 -13.43 -19.80 -4.67
CA VAL A 464 -14.59 -20.56 -5.14
C VAL A 464 -14.42 -22.03 -4.80
N LEU A 465 -13.24 -22.61 -5.03
CA LEU A 465 -12.91 -23.98 -4.67
C LEU A 465 -13.06 -24.22 -3.16
N MET A 466 -12.52 -23.30 -2.33
CA MET A 466 -12.63 -23.39 -0.88
C MET A 466 -14.09 -23.31 -0.41
N THR A 467 -14.91 -22.45 -1.02
CA THR A 467 -16.35 -22.36 -0.70
C THR A 467 -17.09 -23.63 -1.07
N ARG A 468 -16.78 -24.22 -2.24
CA ARG A 468 -17.36 -25.50 -2.68
C ARG A 468 -16.96 -26.64 -1.72
N MET A 469 -15.70 -26.74 -1.34
CA MET A 469 -15.21 -27.72 -0.38
C MET A 469 -15.91 -27.58 0.98
N ALA A 470 -16.06 -26.35 1.50
CA ALA A 470 -16.76 -26.10 2.75
C ALA A 470 -18.20 -26.61 2.70
N ALA A 471 -18.91 -26.40 1.58
CA ALA A 471 -20.28 -26.86 1.38
C ALA A 471 -20.39 -28.38 1.25
N GLU A 472 -19.56 -29.01 0.39
CA GLU A 472 -19.60 -30.45 0.11
C GLU A 472 -19.16 -31.30 1.30
N MET A 473 -18.19 -30.83 2.08
CA MET A 473 -17.68 -31.53 3.27
C MET A 473 -18.36 -31.10 4.59
N GLY A 474 -19.29 -30.12 4.53
CA GLY A 474 -19.99 -29.63 5.72
C GLY A 474 -19.10 -28.94 6.74
N LEU A 475 -18.02 -28.28 6.30
CA LEU A 475 -17.01 -27.71 7.20
C LEU A 475 -17.41 -26.34 7.76
N GLY A 476 -18.23 -25.57 7.04
CA GLY A 476 -18.61 -24.22 7.47
C GLY A 476 -17.41 -23.35 7.85
N ASP A 477 -17.45 -22.81 9.07
CA ASP A 477 -16.38 -21.97 9.65
C ASP A 477 -15.15 -22.76 10.12
N ASP A 478 -15.22 -24.10 10.17
CA ASP A 478 -14.09 -24.96 10.52
C ASP A 478 -13.09 -25.13 9.36
N LEU A 479 -13.41 -24.61 8.17
CA LEU A 479 -12.52 -24.66 7.04
C LEU A 479 -11.29 -23.77 7.25
N ILE A 480 -10.10 -24.37 7.19
CA ILE A 480 -8.82 -23.64 7.19
C ILE A 480 -8.43 -23.31 5.76
N ARG A 481 -8.30 -22.02 5.48
CA ARG A 481 -7.98 -21.50 4.15
C ARG A 481 -6.47 -21.45 3.91
N PRO A 482 -6.01 -21.52 2.65
CA PRO A 482 -4.59 -21.30 2.35
C PRO A 482 -4.17 -19.88 2.69
N SER A 483 -2.96 -19.72 3.24
CA SER A 483 -2.28 -18.42 3.35
C SER A 483 -1.58 -18.11 2.04
N ILE A 484 -2.08 -17.12 1.33
CA ILE A 484 -1.59 -16.73 0.01
C ILE A 484 -0.70 -15.51 0.13
N GLY A 485 0.60 -15.68 -0.13
CA GLY A 485 1.54 -14.59 -0.21
C GLY A 485 1.26 -13.69 -1.42
N ILE A 486 1.84 -12.50 -1.42
CA ILE A 486 1.62 -11.51 -2.50
C ILE A 486 2.23 -11.99 -3.82
N LYS A 487 3.40 -12.63 -3.75
CA LYS A 487 4.17 -13.15 -4.88
C LYS A 487 4.78 -14.49 -4.46
N PRO A 488 3.95 -15.53 -4.32
CA PRO A 488 4.46 -16.79 -3.85
C PRO A 488 5.48 -17.33 -4.85
N LYS A 489 6.63 -17.76 -4.36
CA LYS A 489 7.70 -18.41 -5.13
C LYS A 489 7.65 -19.91 -4.95
N ILE A 490 7.07 -20.37 -3.85
CA ILE A 490 6.95 -21.76 -3.49
C ILE A 490 5.61 -22.05 -2.81
N MET A 491 5.03 -23.21 -3.12
CA MET A 491 3.86 -23.74 -2.42
C MET A 491 4.32 -24.69 -1.32
N VAL A 492 3.97 -24.38 -0.07
CA VAL A 492 4.25 -25.23 1.09
C VAL A 492 2.98 -26.00 1.44
N ILE A 493 3.05 -27.31 1.42
CA ILE A 493 1.89 -28.19 1.69
C ILE A 493 2.15 -28.96 2.99
N LEU A 494 1.34 -28.66 4.00
CA LEU A 494 1.33 -29.34 5.31
C LEU A 494 0.43 -30.56 5.27
N ASP A 495 0.63 -31.53 6.16
CA ASP A 495 -0.25 -32.69 6.29
C ASP A 495 -1.64 -32.31 6.79
N ASN A 496 -1.68 -31.45 7.82
CA ASN A 496 -2.91 -31.05 8.49
C ASN A 496 -2.83 -29.62 9.00
N ALA A 497 -4.00 -29.02 9.28
CA ALA A 497 -4.11 -27.83 10.09
C ALA A 497 -3.83 -28.14 11.57
N ASN A 498 -3.29 -27.18 12.30
CA ASN A 498 -3.08 -27.25 13.75
C ASN A 498 -4.09 -26.33 14.51
N GLY A 499 -4.03 -26.37 15.85
CA GLY A 499 -4.94 -25.57 16.69
C GLY A 499 -4.76 -24.06 16.54
N ASN A 500 -3.59 -23.57 16.11
CA ASN A 500 -3.36 -22.14 15.84
C ASN A 500 -3.97 -21.75 14.49
N ASP A 501 -3.88 -22.62 13.48
CA ASP A 501 -4.55 -22.41 12.19
C ASP A 501 -6.09 -22.32 12.39
N GLY A 502 -6.64 -23.15 13.29
CA GLY A 502 -8.06 -23.11 13.65
C GLY A 502 -8.51 -21.82 14.32
N ARG A 503 -7.61 -21.09 14.98
CA ARG A 503 -7.94 -19.80 15.60
C ARG A 503 -7.94 -18.65 14.58
N THR A 504 -7.10 -18.73 13.58
CA THR A 504 -6.94 -17.70 12.56
C THR A 504 -7.76 -17.97 11.31
N GLY A 505 -8.15 -19.23 11.07
CA GLY A 505 -8.81 -19.69 9.85
C GLY A 505 -7.87 -19.81 8.65
N TYR A 506 -6.56 -19.65 8.83
CA TYR A 506 -5.55 -19.70 7.77
C TYR A 506 -4.33 -20.53 8.19
N PHE A 507 -3.74 -21.24 7.22
CA PHE A 507 -2.54 -22.03 7.44
C PHE A 507 -1.33 -21.15 7.78
N MET A 508 -0.60 -21.54 8.81
CA MET A 508 0.69 -20.96 9.21
C MET A 508 0.68 -19.45 9.50
N GLU A 509 -0.47 -18.83 9.70
CA GLU A 509 -0.55 -17.42 10.07
C GLU A 509 0.05 -17.22 11.48
N ASN A 510 -0.31 -18.08 12.43
CA ASN A 510 0.26 -18.14 13.77
C ASN A 510 0.77 -19.55 14.09
N GLY A 511 1.88 -19.63 14.81
CA GLY A 511 2.56 -20.90 15.11
C GLY A 511 3.60 -21.32 14.07
N TYR A 512 4.19 -22.49 14.26
CA TYR A 512 5.32 -22.99 13.47
C TYR A 512 6.56 -22.07 13.49
N ASP A 513 6.79 -21.34 14.60
CA ASP A 513 7.77 -20.25 14.65
C ASP A 513 9.19 -20.70 14.30
N ASP A 514 9.65 -21.84 14.81
CA ASP A 514 10.96 -22.42 14.47
C ASP A 514 11.06 -22.81 12.99
N PHE A 515 10.01 -23.44 12.44
CA PHE A 515 9.97 -23.81 11.04
C PHE A 515 9.91 -22.59 10.13
N LYS A 516 9.07 -21.60 10.48
CA LYS A 516 9.02 -20.31 9.76
C LYS A 516 10.37 -19.61 9.78
N ALA A 517 10.98 -19.49 10.94
CA ALA A 517 12.27 -18.84 11.09
C ALA A 517 13.32 -19.50 10.18
N LYS A 518 13.41 -20.83 10.21
CA LYS A 518 14.33 -21.59 9.36
C LYS A 518 14.01 -21.42 7.87
N LEU A 519 12.74 -21.55 7.47
CA LEU A 519 12.29 -21.40 6.09
C LEU A 519 12.61 -20.00 5.54
N LEU A 520 12.37 -18.97 6.32
CA LEU A 520 12.61 -17.59 5.92
C LEU A 520 14.10 -17.25 5.90
N THR A 521 14.87 -17.76 6.87
CA THR A 521 16.31 -17.48 6.99
C THR A 521 17.13 -18.26 5.96
N ALA A 522 16.93 -19.57 5.86
CA ALA A 522 17.69 -20.42 4.93
C ALA A 522 17.35 -20.11 3.46
N GLY A 523 16.11 -19.68 3.20
CA GLY A 523 15.61 -19.42 1.85
C GLY A 523 15.75 -17.99 1.38
N ASP A 524 16.19 -17.05 2.20
CA ASP A 524 16.03 -15.60 1.94
C ASP A 524 14.61 -15.26 1.45
N LEU A 525 13.62 -15.98 2.00
CA LEU A 525 12.22 -15.88 1.67
C LEU A 525 11.48 -14.98 2.68
N ARG A 526 10.36 -14.41 2.25
CA ARG A 526 9.42 -13.69 3.11
C ARG A 526 8.08 -14.43 3.11
N MET A 527 7.25 -14.22 4.12
CA MET A 527 5.89 -14.80 4.12
C MET A 527 5.11 -14.47 2.84
N GLY A 528 5.35 -13.28 2.27
CA GLY A 528 4.78 -12.88 0.98
C GLY A 528 5.25 -13.70 -0.24
N ASP A 529 6.33 -14.46 -0.10
CA ASP A 529 6.88 -15.35 -1.13
C ASP A 529 6.32 -16.79 -1.02
N LEU A 530 5.44 -17.05 -0.05
CA LEU A 530 4.89 -18.36 0.24
C LEU A 530 3.41 -18.45 -0.12
N TYR A 531 3.02 -19.59 -0.71
CA TYR A 531 1.64 -20.07 -0.70
C TYR A 531 1.58 -21.25 0.26
N VAL A 532 0.90 -21.12 1.40
CA VAL A 532 0.86 -22.16 2.42
C VAL A 532 -0.53 -22.75 2.49
N THR A 533 -0.60 -24.08 2.39
CA THR A 533 -1.85 -24.83 2.48
C THR A 533 -1.61 -26.17 3.17
N GLY A 534 -2.63 -26.96 3.33
CA GLY A 534 -2.51 -28.31 3.88
C GLY A 534 -3.46 -29.29 3.20
N VAL A 535 -3.10 -30.57 3.27
CA VAL A 535 -3.95 -31.62 2.73
C VAL A 535 -5.28 -31.63 3.47
N CYS A 536 -5.26 -31.77 4.80
CA CYS A 536 -6.49 -31.73 5.60
C CYS A 536 -6.72 -30.29 6.10
N LYS A 537 -7.76 -29.65 5.59
CA LYS A 537 -8.10 -28.24 5.83
C LYS A 537 -9.07 -28.02 7.01
N LYS A 538 -8.95 -28.82 8.03
CA LYS A 538 -9.73 -28.76 9.27
C LYS A 538 -8.80 -29.12 10.43
N VAL A 539 -9.03 -28.56 11.59
CA VAL A 539 -8.28 -28.96 12.79
C VAL A 539 -8.71 -30.37 13.21
N LYS A 540 -7.73 -31.21 13.48
CA LYS A 540 -7.99 -32.56 13.96
C LYS A 540 -8.67 -32.52 15.34
N ASP A 541 -9.74 -33.29 15.50
CA ASP A 541 -10.36 -33.51 16.80
C ASP A 541 -9.38 -34.24 17.75
N LYS A 542 -9.37 -33.87 19.02
CA LYS A 542 -8.47 -34.49 20.02
C LYS A 542 -8.79 -35.97 20.24
N GLU A 543 -10.03 -36.38 20.00
CA GLU A 543 -10.52 -37.74 20.29
C GLU A 543 -10.64 -38.64 19.06
N LYS A 544 -10.71 -38.03 17.85
CA LYS A 544 -10.90 -38.79 16.60
C LYS A 544 -9.93 -38.35 15.52
N ASP A 545 -9.32 -39.31 14.86
CA ASP A 545 -8.55 -39.04 13.63
C ASP A 545 -9.50 -38.85 12.44
N TYR A 546 -8.99 -38.24 11.36
CA TYR A 546 -9.73 -38.16 10.10
C TYR A 546 -10.07 -39.58 9.59
N THR A 547 -11.28 -39.74 9.08
CA THR A 547 -11.68 -40.97 8.41
C THR A 547 -10.95 -41.09 7.07
N LYS A 548 -10.91 -42.32 6.52
CA LYS A 548 -10.32 -42.55 5.18
C LYS A 548 -11.04 -41.77 4.10
N ASP A 549 -12.36 -41.65 4.23
CA ASP A 549 -13.19 -40.93 3.26
C ASP A 549 -12.94 -39.42 3.32
N GLU A 550 -12.82 -38.83 4.52
CA GLU A 550 -12.44 -37.43 4.66
C GLU A 550 -11.05 -37.15 4.06
N ILE A 551 -10.07 -38.00 4.32
CA ILE A 551 -8.73 -37.86 3.73
C ILE A 551 -8.79 -37.96 2.21
N GLY A 552 -9.61 -38.87 1.67
CA GLY A 552 -9.83 -39.00 0.23
C GLY A 552 -10.37 -37.72 -0.38
N GLN A 553 -11.44 -37.18 0.18
CA GLN A 553 -12.06 -35.94 -0.28
C GLN A 553 -11.09 -34.75 -0.18
N PHE A 554 -10.39 -34.57 0.93
CA PHE A 554 -9.36 -33.53 1.08
C PHE A 554 -8.24 -33.68 0.03
N THR A 555 -7.84 -34.92 -0.28
CA THR A 555 -6.82 -35.21 -1.29
C THR A 555 -7.27 -34.77 -2.68
N ASP A 556 -8.52 -35.04 -3.05
CA ASP A 556 -9.06 -34.66 -4.35
C ASP A 556 -9.18 -33.14 -4.49
N PHE A 557 -9.67 -32.45 -3.45
CA PHE A 557 -9.67 -30.97 -3.42
C PHE A 557 -8.26 -30.39 -3.47
N MET A 558 -7.27 -31.01 -2.82
CA MET A 558 -5.89 -30.56 -2.86
C MET A 558 -5.28 -30.69 -4.26
N ARG A 559 -5.62 -31.75 -5.02
CA ARG A 559 -5.21 -31.89 -6.40
C ARG A 559 -5.81 -30.81 -7.30
N GLU A 560 -7.09 -30.48 -7.11
CA GLU A 560 -7.70 -29.36 -7.82
C GLU A 560 -7.02 -28.03 -7.47
N GLU A 561 -6.69 -27.80 -6.22
CA GLU A 561 -5.98 -26.60 -5.77
C GLU A 561 -4.60 -26.49 -6.42
N ILE A 562 -3.82 -27.58 -6.48
CA ILE A 562 -2.53 -27.63 -7.18
C ILE A 562 -2.71 -27.30 -8.67
N ASN A 563 -3.73 -27.86 -9.32
CA ASN A 563 -4.02 -27.60 -10.73
C ASN A 563 -4.46 -26.15 -11.01
N LEU A 564 -5.16 -25.50 -10.09
CA LEU A 564 -5.53 -24.09 -10.18
C LEU A 564 -4.33 -23.17 -9.94
N VAL A 565 -3.56 -23.46 -8.90
CA VAL A 565 -2.41 -22.65 -8.47
C VAL A 565 -1.24 -22.79 -9.45
N ARG A 566 -0.98 -23.98 -9.97
CA ARG A 566 0.13 -24.34 -10.86
C ARG A 566 1.48 -23.87 -10.33
N PRO A 567 1.90 -24.33 -9.15
CA PRO A 567 3.16 -23.92 -8.55
C PRO A 567 4.34 -24.46 -9.36
N THR A 568 5.41 -23.67 -9.51
CA THR A 568 6.67 -24.13 -10.10
C THR A 568 7.47 -24.99 -9.11
N TYR A 569 7.41 -24.60 -7.83
CA TYR A 569 8.09 -25.28 -6.74
C TYR A 569 7.13 -25.65 -5.64
N VAL A 570 7.27 -26.85 -5.10
CA VAL A 570 6.49 -27.36 -3.96
C VAL A 570 7.42 -27.89 -2.90
N LEU A 571 7.18 -27.51 -1.65
CA LEU A 571 7.76 -28.16 -0.47
C LEU A 571 6.66 -28.94 0.25
N THR A 572 6.77 -30.26 0.26
CA THR A 572 5.85 -31.12 1.03
C THR A 572 6.33 -31.24 2.47
N CYS A 573 5.44 -31.08 3.43
CA CYS A 573 5.75 -31.11 4.85
C CYS A 573 4.94 -32.22 5.53
N GLY A 574 5.36 -33.47 5.31
CA GLY A 574 4.79 -34.65 5.93
C GLY A 574 4.36 -35.74 4.94
N SER A 575 3.83 -36.84 5.47
CA SER A 575 3.56 -38.05 4.71
C SER A 575 2.37 -37.93 3.74
N ARG A 576 1.31 -37.22 4.17
CA ARG A 576 0.12 -37.01 3.32
C ARG A 576 0.45 -36.09 2.16
N ALA A 577 1.13 -34.99 2.45
CA ALA A 577 1.59 -34.03 1.44
C ALA A 577 2.53 -34.70 0.42
N THR A 578 3.48 -35.53 0.88
CA THR A 578 4.40 -36.30 0.04
C THR A 578 3.65 -37.28 -0.88
N SER A 579 2.61 -37.95 -0.36
CA SER A 579 1.83 -38.94 -1.10
C SER A 579 0.99 -38.35 -2.26
N LEU A 580 0.78 -37.03 -2.29
CA LEU A 580 0.13 -36.33 -3.41
C LEU A 580 0.96 -36.46 -4.71
N PHE A 581 2.28 -36.48 -4.58
CA PHE A 581 3.23 -36.45 -5.69
C PHE A 581 3.90 -37.78 -5.91
N ASN A 582 4.18 -38.52 -4.86
CA ASN A 582 4.81 -39.84 -4.95
C ASN A 582 4.16 -40.81 -3.95
N ASN A 583 3.30 -41.70 -4.46
CA ASN A 583 2.60 -42.73 -3.69
C ASN A 583 3.24 -44.12 -3.80
N LYS A 584 4.33 -44.24 -4.58
CA LYS A 584 5.02 -45.50 -4.84
C LYS A 584 6.12 -45.79 -3.80
N SER A 585 6.71 -44.77 -3.25
CA SER A 585 7.79 -44.86 -2.28
C SER A 585 7.28 -44.55 -0.87
N LYS A 586 7.95 -45.07 0.16
CA LYS A 586 7.64 -44.68 1.53
C LYS A 586 8.02 -43.18 1.74
N PRO A 587 7.15 -42.37 2.31
CA PRO A 587 7.45 -40.94 2.53
C PRO A 587 8.77 -40.67 3.26
N SER A 588 9.13 -41.53 4.24
CA SER A 588 10.40 -41.44 4.96
C SER A 588 11.64 -41.55 4.09
N ASP A 589 11.55 -42.30 2.97
CA ASP A 589 12.67 -42.56 2.08
C ASP A 589 12.87 -41.44 1.07
N LEU A 590 11.89 -40.52 0.97
CA LEU A 590 11.90 -39.37 0.08
C LEU A 590 12.39 -38.10 0.77
N VAL A 591 12.32 -38.03 2.09
CA VAL A 591 12.73 -36.83 2.85
C VAL A 591 14.17 -36.42 2.50
N GLY A 592 14.33 -35.17 2.10
CA GLY A 592 15.60 -34.59 1.64
C GLY A 592 15.88 -34.83 0.15
N ARG A 593 14.92 -35.39 -0.60
CA ARG A 593 15.05 -35.51 -2.05
C ARG A 593 14.31 -34.40 -2.78
N LYS A 594 14.78 -34.16 -4.00
CA LYS A 594 14.14 -33.25 -4.98
C LYS A 594 13.80 -34.05 -6.23
N GLU A 595 12.61 -33.85 -6.76
CA GLU A 595 12.12 -34.54 -7.97
C GLU A 595 11.39 -33.53 -8.87
N TYR A 596 11.68 -33.58 -10.17
CA TYR A 596 10.91 -32.85 -11.17
C TYR A 596 9.86 -33.76 -11.77
N LEU A 597 8.60 -33.32 -11.75
CA LEU A 597 7.44 -34.05 -12.28
C LEU A 597 6.97 -33.40 -13.58
N PRO A 598 7.35 -33.96 -14.77
CA PRO A 598 7.04 -33.33 -16.04
C PRO A 598 5.54 -33.17 -16.31
N GLU A 599 4.72 -34.10 -15.82
CA GLU A 599 3.26 -34.10 -16.01
C GLU A 599 2.55 -32.93 -15.33
N LEU A 600 3.17 -32.36 -14.31
CA LEU A 600 2.65 -31.20 -13.56
C LEU A 600 3.49 -29.93 -13.76
N ASP A 601 4.62 -30.06 -14.47
CA ASP A 601 5.65 -29.02 -14.64
C ASP A 601 6.06 -28.40 -13.27
N VAL A 602 6.30 -29.28 -12.28
CA VAL A 602 6.60 -28.87 -10.90
C VAL A 602 7.85 -29.57 -10.37
N THR A 603 8.67 -28.83 -9.65
CA THR A 603 9.77 -29.39 -8.84
C THR A 603 9.32 -29.54 -7.39
N VAL A 604 9.34 -30.76 -6.89
CA VAL A 604 8.91 -31.12 -5.54
C VAL A 604 10.11 -31.36 -4.65
N PHE A 605 10.14 -30.70 -3.51
CA PHE A 605 11.06 -30.95 -2.40
C PHE A 605 10.31 -31.72 -1.32
N TYR A 606 10.86 -32.86 -0.91
CA TYR A 606 10.23 -33.70 0.09
C TYR A 606 10.79 -33.40 1.48
N GLY A 607 9.99 -32.76 2.31
CA GLY A 607 10.29 -32.46 3.70
C GLY A 607 9.50 -33.34 4.67
N PHE A 608 9.66 -33.10 5.93
CA PHE A 608 8.93 -33.78 7.01
C PHE A 608 7.99 -32.81 7.74
N ASN A 609 7.04 -33.36 8.49
CA ASN A 609 6.10 -32.55 9.25
C ASN A 609 6.84 -31.65 10.27
N PRO A 610 6.65 -30.33 10.25
CA PRO A 610 7.35 -29.40 11.12
C PRO A 610 7.21 -29.69 12.62
N ASN A 611 6.12 -30.33 13.01
CA ASN A 611 5.89 -30.71 14.41
C ASN A 611 6.90 -31.75 14.93
N ILE A 612 7.66 -32.40 14.04
CA ILE A 612 8.72 -33.36 14.47
C ILE A 612 9.80 -32.67 15.28
N LEU A 613 10.07 -31.38 15.03
CA LEU A 613 11.06 -30.58 15.75
C LEU A 613 10.75 -30.45 17.25
N TYR A 614 9.47 -30.55 17.62
CA TYR A 614 9.04 -30.59 19.02
C TYR A 614 9.49 -31.86 19.73
N PHE A 615 9.55 -32.99 19.03
CA PHE A 615 9.87 -34.29 19.59
C PHE A 615 11.31 -34.73 19.31
N ARG A 616 11.90 -34.17 18.24
CA ARG A 616 13.25 -34.49 17.76
C ARG A 616 13.96 -33.22 17.29
N PRO A 617 14.46 -32.39 18.20
CA PRO A 617 15.15 -31.15 17.83
C PRO A 617 16.38 -31.37 16.94
N GLU A 618 17.00 -32.54 17.01
CA GLU A 618 18.15 -32.96 16.20
C GLU A 618 17.85 -33.02 14.71
N GLU A 619 16.60 -33.19 14.31
CA GLU A 619 16.20 -33.12 12.89
C GLU A 619 16.23 -31.68 12.31
N GLY A 620 16.52 -30.69 13.16
CA GLY A 620 16.63 -29.29 12.74
C GLY A 620 17.70 -29.03 11.70
N GLU A 621 18.88 -29.66 11.82
CA GLU A 621 19.97 -29.56 10.83
C GLU A 621 19.58 -30.14 9.47
N LYS A 622 18.85 -31.24 9.46
CA LYS A 622 18.36 -31.86 8.24
C LYS A 622 17.30 -30.99 7.54
N LEU A 623 16.45 -30.33 8.32
CA LEU A 623 15.51 -29.37 7.78
C LEU A 623 16.23 -28.19 7.16
N GLU A 624 17.24 -27.64 7.81
CA GLU A 624 18.04 -26.53 7.28
C GLU A 624 18.72 -26.91 5.96
N ALA A 625 19.22 -28.13 5.83
CA ALA A 625 19.80 -28.62 4.58
C ALA A 625 18.74 -28.66 3.44
N ILE A 626 17.54 -29.16 3.74
CA ILE A 626 16.43 -29.17 2.76
C ILE A 626 16.06 -27.74 2.35
N LEU A 627 15.94 -26.83 3.32
CA LEU A 627 15.57 -25.45 3.05
C LEU A 627 16.66 -24.68 2.29
N ALA A 628 17.93 -24.98 2.55
CA ALA A 628 19.05 -24.43 1.77
C ALA A 628 19.00 -24.88 0.31
N GLU A 629 18.66 -26.15 0.02
CA GLU A 629 18.49 -26.66 -1.34
C GLU A 629 17.27 -26.01 -2.04
N VAL A 630 16.17 -25.81 -1.29
CA VAL A 630 15.01 -25.03 -1.78
C VAL A 630 15.44 -23.63 -2.18
N ALA A 631 16.17 -22.93 -1.29
CA ALA A 631 16.66 -21.58 -1.53
C ALA A 631 17.55 -21.50 -2.76
N GLU A 632 18.54 -22.39 -2.86
CA GLU A 632 19.45 -22.44 -4.01
C GLU A 632 18.69 -22.68 -5.32
N THR A 633 17.69 -23.56 -5.31
CA THR A 633 16.90 -23.87 -6.50
C THR A 633 15.98 -22.72 -6.92
N ILE A 634 15.33 -22.05 -5.95
CA ILE A 634 14.44 -20.90 -6.20
C ILE A 634 15.24 -19.68 -6.65
N SER A 635 16.49 -19.56 -6.23
CA SER A 635 17.36 -18.43 -6.57
C SER A 635 18.04 -18.56 -7.93
N LYS A 636 18.10 -19.77 -8.48
CA LYS A 636 18.57 -20.09 -9.85
C LYS A 636 17.46 -19.90 -10.86
#